data_9a7456e4373ee928fa11c5f8228597de
#
_entry.id   9a7456e4373ee928fa11c5f8228597de
#
_cell.length_a   1.000
_cell.length_b   1.000
_cell.length_c   1.000
_cell.angle_alpha   90.00
_cell.angle_beta   90.00
_cell.angle_gamma   90.00
#
_symmetry.space_group_name_H-M   'P 1'
#
loop_
_entity.id
_entity.type
_entity.pdbx_description
1 polymer ?
#
loop_
_entity_poly.entity_id
_entity_poly.type
_entity_poly.pdbx_seq_one_letter_code
_entity_poly.pdbx_strand_id
1 'polypeptide(L)'
;MKKPSKTKKRLKGEVCSYKDFVTLFPYCEERVQKNLVERLQSQPRPAKLCGRETPENLNALSYGTLDDLRTAASSDEPISACCKILLGIEPHELMKADVNDVFGFLAFVTKELEKINKLFTSIKQTYSKEEEAAGIRELDFGSFGVLDWYARRMGIPNQNDVRDVAWVRIYQCMKNDNMQSEFERRLHKQYMNNSKSKKR
;
A
#
# COMPACT_ATOMS: atom_id res chain seq x y z
N MET A 1 -46.53 -20.49 0.76
CA MET A 1 -45.41 -19.77 0.11
C MET A 1 -45.02 -18.58 0.98
N LYS A 2 -43.86 -18.60 1.65
CA LYS A 2 -43.34 -17.46 2.42
C LYS A 2 -42.87 -16.39 1.43
N LYS A 3 -43.47 -15.17 1.53
CA LYS A 3 -42.99 -14.00 0.75
C LYS A 3 -41.49 -13.80 1.03
N PRO A 4 -40.62 -13.61 0.01
CA PRO A 4 -39.21 -13.33 0.23
C PRO A 4 -39.11 -12.09 1.13
N SER A 5 -38.30 -12.20 2.19
CA SER A 5 -38.15 -11.11 3.16
C SER A 5 -37.68 -9.83 2.42
N LYS A 6 -38.13 -8.67 2.89
CA LYS A 6 -37.71 -7.34 2.34
C LYS A 6 -36.19 -7.20 2.21
N THR A 7 -35.42 -7.93 2.99
CA THR A 7 -33.98 -8.02 3.03
C THR A 7 -33.36 -8.57 1.73
N LYS A 8 -33.99 -9.63 1.13
CA LYS A 8 -33.45 -10.22 -0.15
C LYS A 8 -33.66 -9.29 -1.36
N LYS A 9 -34.61 -8.34 -1.31
CA LYS A 9 -34.87 -7.40 -2.41
C LYS A 9 -33.89 -6.24 -2.43
N ARG A 10 -33.43 -5.76 -1.26
CA ARG A 10 -32.52 -4.61 -1.15
C ARG A 10 -31.11 -4.86 -1.70
N LEU A 11 -30.62 -6.08 -1.57
CA LEU A 11 -29.28 -6.43 -2.08
C LEU A 11 -29.23 -6.73 -3.60
N LYS A 12 -30.37 -6.73 -4.29
CA LYS A 12 -30.49 -7.15 -5.71
C LYS A 12 -30.51 -6.02 -6.74
N GLY A 13 -30.45 -4.74 -6.37
CA GLY A 13 -30.48 -3.67 -7.39
C GLY A 13 -30.80 -2.26 -6.91
N GLU A 14 -31.09 -2.05 -5.65
CA GLU A 14 -31.26 -0.71 -5.09
C GLU A 14 -29.95 -0.24 -4.48
N VAL A 15 -29.70 1.09 -4.51
CA VAL A 15 -28.60 1.76 -3.82
C VAL A 15 -28.58 1.30 -2.36
N CYS A 16 -27.54 0.58 -1.97
CA CYS A 16 -27.38 0.03 -0.63
C CYS A 16 -26.32 0.85 0.10
N SER A 17 -26.66 1.37 1.29
CA SER A 17 -25.70 2.07 2.11
C SER A 17 -24.63 1.09 2.63
N TYR A 18 -23.43 1.60 2.92
CA TYR A 18 -22.39 0.80 3.54
C TYR A 18 -22.86 0.20 4.88
N LYS A 19 -23.69 0.92 5.65
CA LYS A 19 -24.35 0.41 6.86
C LYS A 19 -25.20 -0.83 6.57
N ASP A 20 -26.06 -0.76 5.54
CA ASP A 20 -26.92 -1.89 5.18
C ASP A 20 -26.07 -3.09 4.78
N PHE A 21 -24.98 -2.87 4.04
CA PHE A 21 -24.05 -3.93 3.67
C PHE A 21 -23.42 -4.59 4.90
N VAL A 22 -22.79 -3.84 5.80
CA VAL A 22 -22.15 -4.38 7.01
C VAL A 22 -23.15 -5.16 7.87
N THR A 23 -24.40 -4.64 7.99
CA THR A 23 -25.43 -5.26 8.83
C THR A 23 -26.02 -6.53 8.21
N LEU A 24 -26.17 -6.59 6.88
CA LEU A 24 -26.90 -7.67 6.20
C LEU A 24 -26.00 -8.74 5.58
N PHE A 25 -24.78 -8.36 5.21
CA PHE A 25 -23.84 -9.26 4.53
C PHE A 25 -23.57 -10.56 5.31
N PRO A 26 -23.36 -10.57 6.64
CA PRO A 26 -23.10 -11.79 7.40
C PRO A 26 -24.27 -12.80 7.36
N TYR A 27 -25.48 -12.32 7.08
CA TYR A 27 -26.69 -13.18 7.03
C TYR A 27 -27.07 -13.62 5.60
N CYS A 28 -26.25 -13.27 4.60
CA CYS A 28 -26.44 -13.73 3.24
C CYS A 28 -25.94 -15.16 3.06
N GLU A 29 -26.57 -15.91 2.13
CA GLU A 29 -26.06 -17.21 1.70
C GLU A 29 -24.63 -17.06 1.10
N GLU A 30 -23.74 -18.01 1.33
CA GLU A 30 -22.34 -17.97 0.91
C GLU A 30 -22.16 -17.64 -0.60
N ARG A 31 -22.99 -18.26 -1.45
CA ARG A 31 -23.01 -17.97 -2.89
C ARG A 31 -23.33 -16.50 -3.19
N VAL A 32 -24.23 -15.90 -2.43
CA VAL A 32 -24.61 -14.48 -2.57
C VAL A 32 -23.48 -13.58 -2.09
N GLN A 33 -22.84 -13.93 -0.98
CA GLN A 33 -21.68 -13.21 -0.44
C GLN A 33 -20.56 -13.18 -1.48
N LYS A 34 -20.19 -14.32 -2.06
CA LYS A 34 -19.13 -14.43 -3.06
C LYS A 34 -19.43 -13.56 -4.29
N ASN A 35 -20.61 -13.69 -4.87
CA ASN A 35 -21.01 -12.89 -6.05
C ASN A 35 -21.03 -11.38 -5.73
N LEU A 36 -21.44 -11.01 -4.51
CA LEU A 36 -21.47 -9.61 -4.08
C LEU A 36 -20.08 -9.04 -3.93
N VAL A 37 -19.15 -9.77 -3.30
CA VAL A 37 -17.77 -9.37 -3.14
C VAL A 37 -17.09 -9.21 -4.52
N GLU A 38 -17.23 -10.16 -5.44
CA GLU A 38 -16.67 -10.08 -6.79
C GLU A 38 -17.18 -8.83 -7.52
N ARG A 39 -18.48 -8.55 -7.43
CA ARG A 39 -19.08 -7.35 -8.02
C ARG A 39 -18.56 -6.06 -7.40
N LEU A 40 -18.43 -6.00 -6.07
CA LEU A 40 -17.96 -4.82 -5.35
C LEU A 40 -16.47 -4.55 -5.63
N GLN A 41 -15.65 -5.58 -5.72
CA GLN A 41 -14.22 -5.45 -6.08
C GLN A 41 -13.99 -4.96 -7.51
N SER A 42 -14.98 -5.10 -8.39
CA SER A 42 -14.92 -4.63 -9.78
C SER A 42 -15.43 -3.20 -9.97
N GLN A 43 -15.89 -2.53 -8.91
CA GLN A 43 -16.40 -1.16 -9.02
C GLN A 43 -15.30 -0.17 -9.39
N PRO A 44 -15.61 0.81 -10.27
CA PRO A 44 -14.66 1.86 -10.61
C PRO A 44 -14.44 2.79 -9.43
N ARG A 45 -13.28 3.48 -9.42
CA ARG A 45 -13.01 4.56 -8.46
C ARG A 45 -14.09 5.65 -8.60
N PRO A 46 -14.79 6.01 -7.52
CA PRO A 46 -15.71 7.14 -7.56
C PRO A 46 -14.93 8.46 -7.66
N ALA A 47 -15.50 9.46 -8.30
CA ALA A 47 -14.92 10.80 -8.32
C ALA A 47 -14.95 11.47 -6.93
N LYS A 48 -15.99 11.16 -6.14
CA LYS A 48 -16.18 11.66 -4.78
C LYS A 48 -16.70 10.56 -3.86
N LEU A 49 -16.28 10.58 -2.60
CA LEU A 49 -16.80 9.74 -1.53
C LEU A 49 -17.18 10.62 -0.35
N CYS A 50 -18.41 10.52 0.15
CA CYS A 50 -18.95 11.40 1.20
C CYS A 50 -18.73 12.90 0.91
N GLY A 51 -18.88 13.32 -0.35
CA GLY A 51 -18.67 14.70 -0.78
C GLY A 51 -17.21 15.16 -0.93
N ARG A 52 -16.22 14.33 -0.55
CA ARG A 52 -14.78 14.61 -0.70
C ARG A 52 -14.25 14.02 -2.00
N GLU A 53 -13.41 14.76 -2.70
CA GLU A 53 -12.79 14.29 -3.95
C GLU A 53 -11.79 13.17 -3.68
N THR A 54 -11.87 12.09 -4.47
CA THR A 54 -10.93 10.98 -4.36
C THR A 54 -9.68 11.26 -5.20
N PRO A 55 -8.47 10.92 -4.68
CA PRO A 55 -7.23 11.19 -5.41
C PRO A 55 -7.15 10.35 -6.71
N GLU A 56 -6.54 10.90 -7.76
CA GLU A 56 -6.32 10.18 -9.01
C GLU A 56 -5.22 9.12 -8.90
N ASN A 57 -4.26 9.33 -8.01
CA ASN A 57 -3.17 8.42 -7.68
C ASN A 57 -2.66 8.73 -6.27
N LEU A 58 -1.78 7.89 -5.74
CA LEU A 58 -1.19 8.07 -4.42
C LEU A 58 0.24 8.65 -4.45
N ASN A 59 0.66 9.27 -5.56
CA ASN A 59 2.03 9.76 -5.71
C ASN A 59 2.35 10.98 -4.83
N ALA A 60 1.34 11.75 -4.46
CA ALA A 60 1.50 12.94 -3.63
C ALA A 60 1.58 12.64 -2.12
N LEU A 61 1.39 11.38 -1.70
CA LEU A 61 1.43 11.03 -0.29
C LEU A 61 2.82 11.20 0.32
N SER A 62 2.85 11.57 1.59
CA SER A 62 4.05 11.46 2.39
C SER A 62 4.38 9.99 2.69
N TYR A 63 5.64 9.70 3.02
CA TYR A 63 6.05 8.35 3.41
C TYR A 63 5.32 7.87 4.67
N GLY A 64 5.11 8.76 5.64
CA GLY A 64 4.35 8.46 6.84
C GLY A 64 2.91 8.06 6.54
N THR A 65 2.22 8.81 5.69
CA THR A 65 0.85 8.46 5.26
C THR A 65 0.80 7.12 4.52
N LEU A 66 1.81 6.83 3.68
CA LEU A 66 1.92 5.52 3.01
C LEU A 66 2.12 4.37 4.01
N ASP A 67 2.95 4.58 5.03
CA ASP A 67 3.21 3.61 6.10
C ASP A 67 1.96 3.37 6.95
N ASP A 68 1.25 4.44 7.31
CA ASP A 68 -0.02 4.37 8.03
C ASP A 68 -1.09 3.60 7.23
N LEU A 69 -1.15 3.78 5.91
CA LEU A 69 -2.05 3.01 5.04
C LEU A 69 -1.71 1.52 4.99
N ARG A 70 -0.43 1.17 4.97
CA ARG A 70 0.01 -0.23 5.03
C ARG A 70 -0.37 -0.88 6.36
N THR A 71 -0.20 -0.15 7.45
CA THR A 71 -0.61 -0.59 8.78
C THR A 71 -2.13 -0.73 8.88
N ALA A 72 -2.88 0.23 8.34
CA ALA A 72 -4.33 0.22 8.30
C ALA A 72 -4.89 -1.00 7.53
N ALA A 73 -4.23 -1.41 6.46
CA ALA A 73 -4.64 -2.59 5.69
C ALA A 73 -4.60 -3.91 6.49
N SER A 74 -3.84 -3.94 7.58
CA SER A 74 -3.72 -5.10 8.51
C SER A 74 -4.48 -4.90 9.82
N SER A 75 -5.25 -3.81 9.96
CA SER A 75 -6.05 -3.51 11.16
C SER A 75 -7.40 -4.24 11.16
N ASP A 76 -8.11 -4.20 12.29
CA ASP A 76 -9.45 -4.79 12.43
C ASP A 76 -10.50 -4.08 11.57
N GLU A 77 -10.30 -2.79 11.27
CA GLU A 77 -11.22 -1.97 10.47
C GLU A 77 -10.51 -1.30 9.27
N PRO A 78 -9.96 -2.08 8.32
CA PRO A 78 -9.13 -1.55 7.25
C PRO A 78 -9.85 -0.54 6.35
N ILE A 79 -11.14 -0.74 6.12
CA ILE A 79 -11.97 0.12 5.26
C ILE A 79 -12.11 1.52 5.85
N SER A 80 -12.51 1.58 7.13
CA SER A 80 -12.71 2.82 7.86
C SER A 80 -11.40 3.58 8.02
N ALA A 81 -10.32 2.87 8.38
CA ALA A 81 -9.00 3.44 8.55
C ALA A 81 -8.44 4.05 7.24
N CYS A 82 -8.54 3.35 6.11
CA CYS A 82 -8.11 3.89 4.81
C CYS A 82 -8.89 5.14 4.40
N CYS A 83 -10.22 5.13 4.57
CA CYS A 83 -11.05 6.29 4.27
C CYS A 83 -10.74 7.50 5.17
N LYS A 84 -10.44 7.25 6.44
CA LYS A 84 -10.04 8.30 7.39
C LYS A 84 -8.66 8.88 7.04
N ILE A 85 -7.66 8.05 6.77
CA ILE A 85 -6.30 8.48 6.42
C ILE A 85 -6.28 9.31 5.14
N LEU A 86 -6.95 8.84 4.08
CA LEU A 86 -6.87 9.49 2.76
C LEU A 86 -7.84 10.65 2.56
N LEU A 87 -9.03 10.57 3.14
CA LEU A 87 -10.11 11.50 2.89
C LEU A 87 -10.60 12.21 4.15
N GLY A 88 -10.11 11.85 5.34
CA GLY A 88 -10.61 12.38 6.61
C GLY A 88 -12.07 12.02 6.87
N ILE A 89 -12.58 10.93 6.29
CA ILE A 89 -13.96 10.47 6.47
C ILE A 89 -14.07 9.72 7.79
N GLU A 90 -14.94 10.19 8.65
CA GLU A 90 -15.21 9.52 9.92
C GLU A 90 -16.15 8.31 9.73
N PRO A 91 -16.06 7.27 10.60
CA PRO A 91 -16.86 6.04 10.46
C PRO A 91 -18.36 6.28 10.32
N HIS A 92 -18.92 7.27 11.04
CA HIS A 92 -20.35 7.58 10.99
C HIS A 92 -20.80 8.21 9.66
N GLU A 93 -19.90 8.91 8.95
CA GLU A 93 -20.15 9.43 7.60
C GLU A 93 -20.09 8.29 6.58
N LEU A 94 -19.08 7.42 6.72
CA LEU A 94 -18.88 6.27 5.83
C LEU A 94 -20.11 5.32 5.84
N MET A 95 -20.74 5.12 6.99
CA MET A 95 -21.96 4.29 7.10
C MET A 95 -23.11 4.75 6.21
N LYS A 96 -23.14 6.02 5.80
CA LYS A 96 -24.19 6.59 4.94
C LYS A 96 -23.83 6.54 3.45
N ALA A 97 -22.59 6.24 3.11
CA ALA A 97 -22.10 6.21 1.74
C ALA A 97 -22.71 5.05 0.94
N ASP A 98 -22.75 5.20 -0.39
CA ASP A 98 -23.08 4.08 -1.29
C ASP A 98 -21.99 3.01 -1.18
N VAL A 99 -22.40 1.76 -1.01
CA VAL A 99 -21.51 0.62 -0.87
C VAL A 99 -20.61 0.44 -2.10
N ASN A 100 -21.11 0.73 -3.31
CA ASN A 100 -20.32 0.62 -4.54
C ASN A 100 -19.21 1.66 -4.57
N ASP A 101 -19.47 2.90 -4.12
CA ASP A 101 -18.47 3.96 -4.04
C ASP A 101 -17.38 3.62 -3.01
N VAL A 102 -17.78 3.10 -1.84
CA VAL A 102 -16.82 2.67 -0.81
C VAL A 102 -15.88 1.60 -1.36
N PHE A 103 -16.43 0.54 -1.96
CA PHE A 103 -15.62 -0.56 -2.48
C PHE A 103 -14.84 -0.18 -3.75
N GLY A 104 -15.38 0.68 -4.60
CA GLY A 104 -14.66 1.23 -5.75
C GLY A 104 -13.45 2.06 -5.32
N PHE A 105 -13.59 2.85 -4.27
CA PHE A 105 -12.47 3.58 -3.68
C PHE A 105 -11.41 2.63 -3.08
N LEU A 106 -11.84 1.61 -2.34
CA LEU A 106 -10.90 0.61 -1.77
C LEU A 106 -10.16 -0.18 -2.84
N ALA A 107 -10.85 -0.62 -3.89
CA ALA A 107 -10.22 -1.32 -5.01
C ALA A 107 -9.15 -0.44 -5.70
N PHE A 108 -9.41 0.86 -5.81
CA PHE A 108 -8.43 1.83 -6.27
C PHE A 108 -7.22 1.92 -5.33
N VAL A 109 -7.45 2.11 -4.01
CA VAL A 109 -6.37 2.20 -3.01
C VAL A 109 -5.51 0.95 -3.01
N THR A 110 -6.11 -0.23 -3.03
CA THR A 110 -5.39 -1.51 -3.09
C THR A 110 -4.49 -1.61 -4.31
N LYS A 111 -5.01 -1.27 -5.51
CA LYS A 111 -4.22 -1.27 -6.74
C LYS A 111 -3.04 -0.30 -6.69
N GLU A 112 -3.24 0.89 -6.15
CA GLU A 112 -2.16 1.87 -6.03
C GLU A 112 -1.09 1.41 -5.03
N LEU A 113 -1.49 0.87 -3.87
CA LEU A 113 -0.55 0.29 -2.89
C LEU A 113 0.24 -0.89 -3.49
N GLU A 114 -0.41 -1.76 -4.25
CA GLU A 114 0.28 -2.85 -4.95
C GLU A 114 1.33 -2.34 -5.95
N LYS A 115 0.99 -1.29 -6.73
CA LYS A 115 1.95 -0.65 -7.65
C LYS A 115 3.15 -0.08 -6.89
N ILE A 116 2.89 0.65 -5.81
CA ILE A 116 3.94 1.25 -4.96
C ILE A 116 4.81 0.15 -4.36
N ASN A 117 4.21 -0.90 -3.80
CA ASN A 117 4.95 -2.03 -3.24
C ASN A 117 5.82 -2.74 -4.30
N LYS A 118 5.30 -2.94 -5.51
CA LYS A 118 6.09 -3.49 -6.63
C LYS A 118 7.29 -2.60 -6.99
N LEU A 119 7.16 -1.27 -6.91
CA LEU A 119 8.28 -0.37 -7.12
C LEU A 119 9.36 -0.58 -6.06
N PHE A 120 9.03 -0.59 -4.77
CA PHE A 120 9.99 -0.80 -3.70
C PHE A 120 10.64 -2.19 -3.78
N THR A 121 9.88 -3.24 -4.04
CA THR A 121 10.41 -4.61 -4.18
C THR A 121 11.23 -4.82 -5.48
N SER A 122 11.11 -3.92 -6.46
CA SER A 122 11.94 -3.95 -7.67
C SER A 122 13.38 -3.51 -7.43
N ILE A 123 13.66 -2.83 -6.30
CA ILE A 123 15.01 -2.45 -5.89
C ILE A 123 15.70 -3.71 -5.35
N LYS A 124 16.35 -4.45 -6.26
CA LYS A 124 17.05 -5.68 -5.90
C LYS A 124 18.40 -5.33 -5.31
N GLN A 125 18.65 -5.71 -4.08
CA GLN A 125 19.98 -5.68 -3.48
C GLN A 125 20.70 -6.99 -3.80
N THR A 126 21.93 -6.86 -4.28
CA THR A 126 22.82 -8.00 -4.54
C THR A 126 23.81 -8.09 -3.39
N TYR A 127 23.91 -9.25 -2.79
CA TYR A 127 24.84 -9.51 -1.69
C TYR A 127 25.99 -10.40 -2.15
N SER A 128 27.15 -10.25 -1.52
CA SER A 128 28.27 -11.17 -1.67
C SER A 128 28.02 -12.46 -0.90
N LYS A 129 28.78 -13.51 -1.20
CA LYS A 129 28.70 -14.78 -0.45
C LYS A 129 29.05 -14.60 1.03
N GLU A 130 29.98 -13.70 1.32
CA GLU A 130 30.41 -13.37 2.68
C GLU A 130 29.30 -12.64 3.45
N GLU A 131 28.61 -11.68 2.82
CA GLU A 131 27.47 -10.99 3.41
C GLU A 131 26.29 -11.95 3.66
N GLU A 132 26.01 -12.86 2.71
CA GLU A 132 24.98 -13.89 2.89
C GLU A 132 25.35 -14.86 4.03
N ALA A 133 26.60 -15.29 4.11
CA ALA A 133 27.08 -16.14 5.19
C ALA A 133 27.06 -15.45 6.57
N ALA A 134 27.18 -14.12 6.58
CA ALA A 134 27.05 -13.30 7.79
C ALA A 134 25.60 -12.98 8.20
N GLY A 135 24.59 -13.50 7.46
CA GLY A 135 23.17 -13.35 7.83
C GLY A 135 22.57 -12.01 7.42
N ILE A 136 23.08 -11.33 6.37
CA ILE A 136 22.56 -10.02 5.92
C ILE A 136 21.04 -10.05 5.65
N ARG A 137 20.50 -11.20 5.23
CA ARG A 137 19.06 -11.36 4.94
C ARG A 137 18.19 -11.44 6.19
N GLU A 138 18.78 -11.64 7.35
CA GLU A 138 18.08 -11.67 8.65
C GLU A 138 17.92 -10.27 9.25
N LEU A 139 18.62 -9.27 8.67
CA LEU A 139 18.51 -7.89 9.11
C LEU A 139 17.21 -7.27 8.57
N ASP A 140 16.23 -7.13 9.43
CA ASP A 140 14.98 -6.41 9.16
C ASP A 140 14.83 -5.24 10.14
N PHE A 141 14.91 -4.03 9.61
CA PHE A 141 14.73 -2.79 10.36
C PHE A 141 13.33 -2.18 10.17
N GLY A 142 12.44 -2.87 9.45
CA GLY A 142 11.10 -2.43 9.16
C GLY A 142 11.02 -1.04 8.52
N SER A 143 9.89 -0.37 8.71
CA SER A 143 9.67 1.00 8.18
C SER A 143 10.61 2.03 8.82
N PHE A 144 11.00 1.84 10.08
CA PHE A 144 11.96 2.72 10.76
C PHE A 144 13.33 2.71 10.08
N GLY A 145 13.77 1.58 9.56
CA GLY A 145 15.03 1.49 8.81
C GLY A 145 15.09 2.43 7.60
N VAL A 146 13.96 2.63 6.92
CA VAL A 146 13.87 3.58 5.80
C VAL A 146 13.95 5.03 6.31
N LEU A 147 13.28 5.34 7.40
CA LEU A 147 13.32 6.68 8.02
C LEU A 147 14.74 7.04 8.46
N ASP A 148 15.41 6.14 9.16
CA ASP A 148 16.77 6.33 9.67
C ASP A 148 17.80 6.43 8.53
N TRP A 149 17.71 5.56 7.52
CA TRP A 149 18.58 5.63 6.34
C TRP A 149 18.42 6.97 5.60
N TYR A 150 17.15 7.40 5.36
CA TYR A 150 16.92 8.65 4.63
C TYR A 150 17.34 9.87 5.45
N ALA A 151 17.07 9.88 6.76
CA ALA A 151 17.49 10.95 7.67
C ALA A 151 19.00 11.14 7.65
N ARG A 152 19.79 10.06 7.81
CA ARG A 152 21.27 10.09 7.73
C ARG A 152 21.74 10.59 6.36
N ARG A 153 21.15 10.08 5.27
CA ARG A 153 21.50 10.48 3.90
C ARG A 153 21.30 11.97 3.65
N MET A 154 20.26 12.56 4.23
CA MET A 154 19.87 13.95 3.98
C MET A 154 20.33 14.91 5.09
N GLY A 155 20.97 14.42 6.13
CA GLY A 155 21.36 15.24 7.29
C GLY A 155 20.18 15.75 8.11
N ILE A 156 19.08 14.99 8.16
CA ILE A 156 17.89 15.33 8.93
C ILE A 156 18.09 14.84 10.37
N PRO A 157 18.11 15.73 11.39
CA PRO A 157 18.42 15.35 12.77
C PRO A 157 17.35 14.45 13.41
N ASN A 158 16.08 14.64 13.04
CA ASN A 158 14.97 13.91 13.61
C ASN A 158 14.34 12.98 12.53
N GLN A 159 14.43 11.68 12.73
CA GLN A 159 13.89 10.68 11.79
C GLN A 159 12.38 10.83 11.56
N ASN A 160 11.63 11.36 12.54
CA ASN A 160 10.20 11.56 12.37
C ASN A 160 9.87 12.61 11.30
N ASP A 161 10.75 13.56 11.03
CA ASP A 161 10.55 14.58 9.99
C ASP A 161 10.58 13.95 8.57
N VAL A 162 11.16 12.76 8.43
CA VAL A 162 11.15 11.98 7.19
C VAL A 162 9.75 11.47 6.85
N ARG A 163 8.87 11.32 7.84
CA ARG A 163 7.48 10.91 7.60
C ARG A 163 6.73 11.88 6.69
N ASP A 164 7.09 13.17 6.72
CA ASP A 164 6.47 14.22 5.90
C ASP A 164 7.06 14.32 4.48
N VAL A 165 8.13 13.59 4.21
CA VAL A 165 8.75 13.56 2.87
C VAL A 165 7.89 12.73 1.92
N ALA A 166 7.68 13.21 0.69
CA ALA A 166 6.98 12.45 -0.34
C ALA A 166 7.65 11.09 -0.59
N TRP A 167 6.88 10.00 -0.54
CA TRP A 167 7.39 8.63 -0.70
C TRP A 167 8.13 8.44 -2.04
N VAL A 168 7.70 9.11 -3.10
CA VAL A 168 8.34 9.07 -4.43
C VAL A 168 9.80 9.52 -4.34
N ARG A 169 10.07 10.57 -3.56
CA ARG A 169 11.44 11.08 -3.36
C ARG A 169 12.31 10.07 -2.63
N ILE A 170 11.80 9.45 -1.59
CA ILE A 170 12.50 8.40 -0.83
C ILE A 170 12.81 7.21 -1.75
N TYR A 171 11.82 6.74 -2.52
CA TYR A 171 11.99 5.68 -3.51
C TYR A 171 13.08 6.00 -4.54
N GLN A 172 13.10 7.23 -5.10
CA GLN A 172 14.11 7.64 -6.08
C GLN A 172 15.52 7.64 -5.46
N CYS A 173 15.66 8.10 -4.22
CA CYS A 173 16.95 8.03 -3.52
C CYS A 173 17.41 6.59 -3.32
N MET A 174 16.52 5.69 -2.85
CA MET A 174 16.84 4.26 -2.69
C MET A 174 17.25 3.62 -4.00
N LYS A 175 16.53 3.91 -5.09
CA LYS A 175 16.85 3.40 -6.42
C LYS A 175 18.23 3.87 -6.89
N ASN A 176 18.53 5.15 -6.72
CA ASN A 176 19.84 5.73 -7.13
C ASN A 176 20.98 5.10 -6.32
N ASP A 177 20.84 4.98 -5.01
CA ASP A 177 21.87 4.38 -4.15
C ASP A 177 22.09 2.90 -4.50
N ASN A 178 21.01 2.16 -4.80
CA ASN A 178 21.14 0.78 -5.27
C ASN A 178 21.88 0.69 -6.62
N MET A 179 21.56 1.56 -7.58
CA MET A 179 22.23 1.61 -8.88
C MET A 179 23.73 1.93 -8.73
N GLN A 180 24.07 2.86 -7.85
CA GLN A 180 25.46 3.22 -7.54
C GLN A 180 26.21 2.04 -6.90
N SER A 181 25.63 1.41 -5.90
CA SER A 181 26.21 0.23 -5.23
C SER A 181 26.45 -0.92 -6.22
N GLU A 182 25.50 -1.19 -7.11
CA GLU A 182 25.65 -2.21 -8.15
C GLU A 182 26.79 -1.87 -9.15
N PHE A 183 26.94 -0.59 -9.50
CA PHE A 183 28.02 -0.13 -10.33
C PHE A 183 29.37 -0.32 -9.63
N GLU A 184 29.51 0.11 -8.38
CA GLU A 184 30.75 -0.01 -7.59
C GLU A 184 31.18 -1.47 -7.42
N ARG A 185 30.23 -2.38 -7.16
CA ARG A 185 30.51 -3.83 -7.11
C ARG A 185 31.04 -4.38 -8.42
N ARG A 186 30.44 -3.99 -9.57
CA ARG A 186 30.91 -4.42 -10.89
C ARG A 186 32.30 -3.88 -11.17
N LEU A 187 32.58 -2.62 -10.82
CA LEU A 187 33.87 -1.99 -10.99
C LEU A 187 34.93 -2.69 -10.15
N HIS A 188 34.64 -2.94 -8.88
CA HIS A 188 35.55 -3.69 -7.98
C HIS A 188 35.88 -5.08 -8.53
N LYS A 189 34.88 -5.81 -9.02
CA LYS A 189 35.11 -7.12 -9.65
C LYS A 189 36.04 -7.05 -10.86
N GLN A 190 35.93 -6.01 -11.67
CA GLN A 190 36.84 -5.82 -12.81
C GLN A 190 38.29 -5.55 -12.35
N TYR A 191 38.49 -4.71 -11.33
CA TYR A 191 39.82 -4.46 -10.77
C TYR A 191 40.45 -5.74 -10.22
N MET A 192 39.69 -6.55 -9.50
CA MET A 192 40.21 -7.81 -8.97
C MET A 192 40.60 -8.81 -10.07
N ASN A 193 39.81 -8.90 -11.16
CA ASN A 193 40.11 -9.76 -12.28
C ASN A 193 41.39 -9.30 -13.04
N ASN A 194 41.53 -8.01 -13.28
CA ASN A 194 42.70 -7.42 -13.94
C ASN A 194 43.97 -7.60 -13.10
N SER A 195 43.87 -7.55 -11.79
CA SER A 195 44.99 -7.77 -10.87
C SER A 195 45.47 -9.24 -10.89
N LYS A 196 44.54 -10.18 -11.04
CA LYS A 196 44.88 -11.63 -11.16
C LYS A 196 45.52 -11.97 -12.50
N SER A 197 45.09 -11.31 -13.58
CA SER A 197 45.69 -11.55 -14.92
C SER A 197 47.09 -10.99 -15.06
N LYS A 198 47.48 -9.93 -14.32
CA LYS A 198 48.83 -9.36 -14.30
C LYS A 198 49.84 -10.16 -13.46
N LYS A 199 49.36 -11.10 -12.62
CA LYS A 199 50.22 -11.96 -11.78
C LYS A 199 50.52 -13.33 -12.38
N ARG A 200 50.01 -13.59 -13.56
CA ARG A 200 50.29 -14.78 -14.40
C ARG A 200 51.20 -14.35 -15.54
#